data_a0cd98ad35781538f43d0d9b2d101816
#
_entry.id   a0cd98ad35781538f43d0d9b2d101816
#
_cell.length_a   1.000
_cell.length_b   1.000
_cell.length_c   1.000
_cell.angle_alpha   90.00
_cell.angle_beta   90.00
_cell.angle_gamma   90.00
#
_symmetry.space_group_name_H-M   'P 1'
#
loop_
_entity.id
_entity.type
_entity.pdbx_description
1 polymer ?
#
loop_
_entity_poly.entity_id
_entity_poly.type
_entity_poly.pdbx_seq_one_letter_code
_entity_poly.pdbx_strand_id
1 'polypeptide(L)' 'TQQHALNSRQQAAIAHVLTHGSLTIQTLESICFGPSRRTLQRDLKQLVEKKIFESRGSTNQLIYQMTN' A
#
# COMPACT_ATOMS: atom_id res chain seq x y z
N THR A 1 14.80 16.17 8.21
CA THR A 1 14.77 14.78 8.59
C THR A 1 13.70 14.03 7.89
N GLN A 2 13.94 12.83 7.63
CA GLN A 2 13.10 12.10 6.88
C GLN A 2 12.36 11.24 7.71
N GLN A 3 11.26 11.57 8.08
CA GLN A 3 10.47 10.82 8.90
C GLN A 3 9.77 9.73 8.20
N HIS A 4 9.65 9.80 6.93
CA HIS A 4 8.91 8.81 6.19
C HIS A 4 9.87 8.03 5.33
N ALA A 5 10.67 7.20 5.97
CA ALA A 5 11.63 6.38 5.24
C ALA A 5 10.87 5.24 4.56
N LEU A 6 10.28 5.54 3.43
CA LEU A 6 9.51 4.56 2.70
C LEU A 6 10.41 3.73 1.81
N ASN A 7 10.18 2.43 1.77
CA ASN A 7 10.93 1.58 0.88
C ASN A 7 10.35 1.66 -0.53
N SER A 8 11.03 1.00 -1.48
CA SER A 8 10.61 1.07 -2.88
C SER A 8 9.20 0.55 -3.08
N ARG A 9 8.83 -0.48 -2.36
CA ARG A 9 7.50 -1.07 -2.51
C ARG A 9 6.43 -0.10 -2.04
N GLN A 10 6.69 0.58 -0.94
CA GLN A 10 5.72 1.56 -0.41
C GLN A 10 5.60 2.74 -1.36
N GLN A 11 6.70 3.18 -1.93
CA GLN A 11 6.66 4.28 -2.90
C GLN A 11 5.88 3.88 -4.15
N ALA A 12 6.05 2.64 -4.61
CA ALA A 12 5.30 2.15 -5.76
C ALA A 12 3.81 2.09 -5.45
N ALA A 13 3.45 1.67 -4.24
CA ALA A 13 2.05 1.62 -3.85
C ALA A 13 1.43 3.02 -3.84
N ILE A 14 2.16 4.00 -3.30
CA ILE A 14 1.65 5.37 -3.27
C ILE A 14 1.47 5.90 -4.68
N ALA A 15 2.46 5.68 -5.56
CA ALA A 15 2.36 6.14 -6.93
C ALA A 15 1.17 5.51 -7.64
N HIS A 16 0.91 4.23 -7.40
CA HIS A 16 -0.22 3.55 -8.01
C HIS A 16 -1.54 4.18 -7.54
N VAL A 17 -1.66 4.43 -6.24
CA VAL A 17 -2.89 5.02 -5.70
C VAL A 17 -3.10 6.43 -6.25
N LEU A 18 -2.03 7.20 -6.37
CA LEU A 18 -2.14 8.55 -6.92
C LEU A 18 -2.59 8.53 -8.37
N THR A 19 -2.23 7.49 -9.11
CA THR A 19 -2.60 7.38 -10.51
C THR A 19 -3.99 6.78 -10.69
N HIS A 20 -4.31 5.74 -9.91
CA HIS A 20 -5.54 4.98 -10.10
C HIS A 20 -6.60 5.20 -9.02
N GLY A 21 -6.23 5.82 -7.92
CA GLY A 21 -7.19 6.13 -6.86
C GLY A 21 -7.26 5.11 -5.74
N SER A 22 -6.91 3.87 -6.01
CA SER A 22 -6.98 2.82 -5.00
C SER A 22 -5.99 1.72 -5.34
N LEU A 23 -5.80 0.81 -4.38
CA LEU A 23 -4.84 -0.26 -4.53
C LEU A 23 -5.31 -1.47 -3.74
N THR A 24 -5.12 -2.67 -4.29
CA THR A 24 -5.37 -3.90 -3.58
C THR A 24 -4.07 -4.66 -3.40
N ILE A 25 -4.08 -5.65 -2.52
CA ILE A 25 -2.89 -6.47 -2.31
C ILE A 25 -2.52 -7.22 -3.58
N GLN A 26 -3.52 -7.65 -4.34
CA GLN A 26 -3.26 -8.35 -5.60
C GLN A 26 -2.56 -7.44 -6.60
N THR A 27 -2.99 -6.19 -6.67
CA THR A 27 -2.36 -5.22 -7.55
C THR A 27 -0.91 -4.99 -7.13
N LEU A 28 -0.68 -4.87 -5.84
CA LEU A 28 0.67 -4.66 -5.35
C LEU A 28 1.56 -5.85 -5.65
N GLU A 29 1.02 -7.05 -5.59
CA GLU A 29 1.77 -8.24 -5.96
C GLU A 29 2.16 -8.21 -7.44
N SER A 30 1.32 -7.64 -8.27
CA SER A 30 1.64 -7.48 -9.68
C SER A 30 2.72 -6.45 -9.92
N ILE A 31 2.74 -5.42 -9.11
CA ILE A 31 3.73 -4.35 -9.25
C ILE A 31 5.07 -4.79 -8.70
N CYS A 32 5.06 -5.49 -7.57
CA CYS A 32 6.28 -5.85 -6.88
C CYS A 32 6.49 -7.35 -6.93
N PHE A 33 7.46 -7.78 -7.70
CA PHE A 33 7.81 -9.19 -7.78
C PHE A 33 8.91 -9.48 -6.76
N GLY A 34 8.86 -10.65 -6.19
CA GLY A 34 9.90 -11.08 -5.27
C GLY A 34 9.44 -11.14 -3.82
N PRO A 35 8.93 -10.06 -3.24
CA PRO A 35 8.49 -10.12 -1.84
C PRO A 35 7.26 -11.02 -1.71
N SER A 36 7.14 -11.67 -0.56
CA SER A 36 5.97 -12.48 -0.29
C SER A 36 4.76 -11.58 -0.02
N ARG A 37 3.58 -12.17 -0.11
CA ARG A 37 2.36 -11.42 0.19
C ARG A 37 2.40 -10.87 1.62
N ARG A 38 2.96 -11.63 2.55
CA ARG A 38 3.06 -11.18 3.93
C ARG A 38 3.88 -9.88 4.01
N THR A 39 4.97 -9.81 3.27
CA THR A 39 5.80 -8.61 3.25
C THR A 39 5.02 -7.42 2.71
N LEU A 40 4.27 -7.65 1.64
CA LEU A 40 3.48 -6.57 1.04
C LEU A 40 2.36 -6.12 1.96
N GLN A 41 1.72 -7.05 2.64
CA GLN A 41 0.68 -6.69 3.60
C GLN A 41 1.24 -5.86 4.73
N ARG A 42 2.44 -6.21 5.19
CA ARG A 42 3.10 -5.43 6.24
C ARG A 42 3.40 -4.01 5.76
N ASP A 43 3.87 -3.88 4.52
CA ASP A 43 4.15 -2.56 3.98
C ASP A 43 2.89 -1.70 3.92
N LEU A 44 1.79 -2.29 3.47
CA LEU A 44 0.53 -1.56 3.41
C LEU A 44 0.03 -1.20 4.80
N LYS A 45 0.17 -2.11 5.74
CA LYS A 45 -0.24 -1.83 7.11
C LYS A 45 0.54 -0.66 7.69
N GLN A 46 1.83 -0.60 7.41
CA GLN A 46 2.64 0.52 7.87
C GLN A 46 2.17 1.84 7.28
N LEU A 47 1.80 1.82 6.01
CA LEU A 47 1.29 3.03 5.38
C LEU A 47 -0.03 3.49 6.03
N VAL A 48 -0.86 2.54 6.40
CA VAL A 48 -2.11 2.86 7.11
C VAL A 48 -1.80 3.44 8.50
N GLU A 49 -0.84 2.84 9.19
CA GLU A 49 -0.47 3.31 10.52
C GLU A 49 0.13 4.71 10.47
N LYS A 50 0.81 5.04 9.40
CA LYS A 50 1.36 6.39 9.23
C LYS A 50 0.31 7.37 8.74
N LYS A 51 -0.91 6.91 8.56
CA LYS A 51 -2.02 7.72 8.10
C LYS A 51 -1.81 8.25 6.69
N ILE A 52 -1.00 7.55 5.91
CA ILE A 52 -0.84 7.83 4.50
C ILE A 52 -1.96 7.16 3.71
N PHE A 53 -2.30 5.92 4.08
CA PHE A 53 -3.37 5.17 3.46
C PHE A 53 -4.49 4.92 4.45
N GLU A 54 -5.70 4.69 3.94
CA GLU A 54 -6.78 4.14 4.74
C GLU A 54 -7.26 2.88 4.05
N SER A 55 -7.67 1.91 4.84
CA SER A 55 -8.16 0.65 4.30
C SER A 55 -9.68 0.68 4.28
N ARG A 56 -10.25 0.16 3.21
CA ARG A 56 -11.68 0.08 3.04
C ARG A 56 -12.04 -1.26 2.45
N GLY A 57 -13.25 -1.70 2.69
CA GLY A 57 -13.74 -2.92 2.11
C GLY A 57 -13.90 -4.01 3.12
N SER A 58 -14.30 -5.17 2.63
CA SER A 58 -14.56 -6.31 3.49
C SER A 58 -13.30 -7.17 3.60
N THR A 59 -13.41 -8.22 4.39
CA THR A 59 -12.32 -9.14 4.61
C THR A 59 -11.79 -9.72 3.31
N ASN A 60 -12.67 -9.92 2.33
CA ASN A 60 -12.27 -10.55 1.08
C ASN A 60 -11.70 -9.58 0.08
N GLN A 61 -12.07 -8.31 0.17
CA GLN A 61 -11.60 -7.32 -0.78
C GLN A 61 -11.25 -6.05 -0.06
N LEU A 62 -10.02 -6.00 0.40
CA LEU A 62 -9.53 -4.85 1.11
C LEU A 62 -8.90 -3.89 0.11
N ILE A 63 -9.34 -2.66 0.13
CA ILE A 63 -8.86 -1.62 -0.79
C ILE A 63 -8.15 -0.56 0.02
N TYR A 64 -7.01 -0.11 -0.48
CA TYR A 64 -6.22 0.93 0.17
C TYR A 64 -6.28 2.20 -0.67
N GLN A 65 -6.49 3.31 0.00
CA GLN A 65 -6.59 4.61 -0.64
C GLN A 65 -5.78 5.62 0.15
N MET A 66 -5.51 6.75 -0.48
CA MET A 66 -4.85 7.83 0.24
C MET A 66 -5.81 8.43 1.24
N THR A 67 -5.32 8.76 2.42
CA THR A 67 -6.12 9.50 3.38
C THR A 67 -6.12 10.97 2.99
N ASN A 68 -7.17 11.63 3.34
CA ASN A 68 -7.28 13.06 3.10
C ASN A 68 -6.97 13.85 4.35
#